data_086f0a6f2178bc6a45c00129fce482c5
#
_entry.id   086f0a6f2178bc6a45c00129fce482c5
#
_cell.length_a   1.000
_cell.length_b   1.000
_cell.length_c   1.000
_cell.angle_alpha   90.00
_cell.angle_beta   90.00
_cell.angle_gamma   90.00
#
_symmetry.space_group_name_H-M   'P 1'
#
loop_
_entity.id
_entity.type
_entity.pdbx_description
1 polymer ?
#
loop_
_entity_poly.entity_id
_entity_poly.type
_entity_poly.pdbx_seq_one_letter_code
_entity_poly.pdbx_strand_id
1 'polypeptide(L)'
;MNKFFGDYHTHTTMSDGKNSVSDLVRYAEKNGFSELAITDHGYGNVACAMTDDKLKILRREADKHNAQNTDLKILIGVEADFVSYDGSIDLTEDRFQAFDVVTVGFHRFVKTKKFSEWFGLEFYNGFLAKRFGASEKRRRKNTDMVVSALERYDIDILAHINHYLKVDAKRVGEVCAKRGTYVEMNQKHLDVLEEVIDELLETDCLFIANSDNHDVKKCDNLDKVAEFVERHNIPESRVVNLGKTPTFKNHGGQNGKS
;
A
#
# COMPACT_ATOMS: atom_id res chain seq x y z
N MET A 1 15.09 -7.44 -19.19
CA MET A 1 14.12 -7.34 -18.08
C MET A 1 13.04 -6.37 -18.46
N ASN A 2 11.76 -6.74 -18.29
CA ASN A 2 10.68 -5.79 -18.43
C ASN A 2 10.80 -4.76 -17.33
N LYS A 3 10.48 -3.52 -17.64
CA LYS A 3 10.65 -2.39 -16.75
C LYS A 3 9.37 -2.18 -15.92
N PHE A 4 9.49 -1.89 -14.63
CA PHE A 4 8.37 -1.35 -13.85
C PHE A 4 8.04 0.05 -14.36
N PHE A 5 6.76 0.34 -14.49
CA PHE A 5 6.27 1.62 -15.04
C PHE A 5 5.97 2.65 -13.96
N GLY A 6 5.97 2.25 -12.70
CA GLY A 6 5.75 3.17 -11.59
C GLY A 6 5.98 2.51 -10.24
N ASP A 7 5.99 3.37 -9.23
CA ASP A 7 6.04 3.03 -7.81
C ASP A 7 4.85 3.72 -7.12
N TYR A 8 4.01 2.95 -6.47
CA TYR A 8 2.72 3.39 -5.96
C TYR A 8 2.64 3.37 -4.44
N HIS A 9 3.82 3.27 -3.76
CA HIS A 9 3.93 3.32 -2.33
C HIS A 9 5.22 4.07 -1.93
N THR A 10 5.07 5.36 -1.67
CA THR A 10 6.18 6.24 -1.28
C THR A 10 5.75 7.26 -0.24
N HIS A 11 6.70 7.68 0.62
CA HIS A 11 6.44 8.58 1.73
C HIS A 11 7.26 9.86 1.65
N THR A 12 6.63 10.96 2.07
CA THR A 12 7.25 12.28 2.13
C THR A 12 7.52 12.73 3.57
N THR A 13 8.13 13.90 3.70
CA THR A 13 8.29 14.59 4.98
C THR A 13 6.96 15.10 5.58
N MET A 14 5.84 14.94 4.87
CA MET A 14 4.51 15.19 5.43
C MET A 14 4.03 14.04 6.32
N SER A 15 4.65 12.85 6.21
CA SER A 15 4.49 11.74 7.16
C SER A 15 5.83 11.41 7.82
N ASP A 16 6.36 10.23 7.64
CA ASP A 16 7.60 9.75 8.29
C ASP A 16 8.74 9.53 7.28
N GLY A 17 8.52 9.83 6.01
CA GLY A 17 9.55 9.83 4.99
C GLY A 17 10.53 11.00 5.15
N LYS A 18 11.68 10.90 4.49
CA LYS A 18 12.71 11.95 4.43
C LYS A 18 12.73 12.69 3.10
N ASN A 19 11.85 12.29 2.20
CA ASN A 19 11.81 12.80 0.83
C ASN A 19 10.87 14.00 0.74
N SER A 20 11.30 15.06 0.07
CA SER A 20 10.35 16.05 -0.49
C SER A 20 9.66 15.44 -1.72
N VAL A 21 8.56 16.06 -2.16
CA VAL A 21 7.92 15.70 -3.45
C VAL A 21 8.96 15.77 -4.59
N SER A 22 9.82 16.79 -4.62
CA SER A 22 10.89 16.94 -5.62
C SER A 22 11.94 15.82 -5.56
N ASP A 23 12.21 15.26 -4.37
CA ASP A 23 13.14 14.11 -4.25
C ASP A 23 12.52 12.86 -4.87
N LEU A 24 11.21 12.64 -4.64
CA LEU A 24 10.47 11.52 -5.21
C LEU A 24 10.30 11.67 -6.73
N VAL A 25 10.09 12.88 -7.24
CA VAL A 25 10.10 13.16 -8.69
C VAL A 25 11.43 12.74 -9.31
N ARG A 26 12.56 13.19 -8.76
CA ARG A 26 13.91 12.81 -9.26
C ARG A 26 14.15 11.29 -9.17
N TYR A 27 13.65 10.66 -8.11
CA TYR A 27 13.70 9.20 -7.99
C TYR A 27 12.93 8.52 -9.12
N ALA A 28 11.72 8.96 -9.41
CA ALA A 28 10.90 8.39 -10.47
C ALA A 28 11.52 8.62 -11.86
N GLU A 29 12.01 9.82 -12.15
CA GLU A 29 12.69 10.16 -13.40
C GLU A 29 13.97 9.32 -13.59
N LYS A 30 14.79 9.17 -12.54
CA LYS A 30 16.01 8.34 -12.55
C LYS A 30 15.70 6.89 -12.93
N ASN A 31 14.58 6.36 -12.44
CA ASN A 31 14.12 5.01 -12.73
C ASN A 31 13.32 4.92 -14.04
N GLY A 32 13.02 6.07 -14.65
CA GLY A 32 12.21 6.21 -15.85
C GLY A 32 10.80 5.66 -15.64
N PHE A 33 10.22 5.88 -14.47
CA PHE A 33 8.82 5.60 -14.21
C PHE A 33 7.93 6.57 -14.97
N SER A 34 6.76 6.12 -15.38
CA SER A 34 5.71 6.93 -16.01
C SER A 34 4.71 7.43 -14.99
N GLU A 35 4.62 6.77 -13.84
CA GLU A 35 3.76 7.16 -12.73
C GLU A 35 4.47 6.97 -11.38
N LEU A 36 4.12 7.84 -10.43
CA LEU A 36 4.53 7.75 -9.02
C LEU A 36 3.35 8.12 -8.14
N ALA A 37 3.02 7.31 -7.14
CA ALA A 37 2.06 7.71 -6.12
C ALA A 37 2.76 8.08 -4.82
N ILE A 38 2.35 9.21 -4.23
CA ILE A 38 2.69 9.62 -2.87
C ILE A 38 1.57 9.14 -1.97
N THR A 39 1.88 8.22 -1.06
CA THR A 39 0.93 7.51 -0.21
C THR A 39 1.27 7.69 1.27
N ASP A 40 1.42 8.93 1.72
CA ASP A 40 1.67 9.25 3.12
C ASP A 40 0.62 8.61 4.03
N HIS A 41 1.00 8.29 5.28
CA HIS A 41 0.14 7.60 6.26
C HIS A 41 -1.20 8.28 6.49
N GLY A 42 -2.22 7.47 6.77
CA GLY A 42 -3.60 7.87 6.96
C GLY A 42 -3.86 8.77 8.18
N TYR A 43 -5.13 8.99 8.46
CA TYR A 43 -5.58 9.96 9.48
C TYR A 43 -5.49 9.44 10.93
N GLY A 44 -5.34 8.13 11.12
CA GLY A 44 -5.26 7.45 12.42
C GLY A 44 -3.86 7.35 13.01
N ASN A 45 -2.81 7.57 12.21
CA ASN A 45 -1.43 7.46 12.68
C ASN A 45 -1.13 8.49 13.77
N VAL A 46 -0.58 8.05 14.93
CA VAL A 46 -0.37 8.93 16.10
C VAL A 46 0.77 9.92 15.88
N ALA A 47 1.79 9.53 15.12
CA ALA A 47 3.02 10.30 14.96
C ALA A 47 2.99 11.23 13.75
N CYS A 48 2.42 10.79 12.64
CA CYS A 48 2.55 11.45 11.34
C CYS A 48 1.25 11.51 10.53
N ALA A 49 0.10 11.51 11.21
CA ALA A 49 -1.22 11.52 10.58
C ALA A 49 -1.36 12.51 9.42
N MET A 50 -2.07 12.07 8.38
CA MET A 50 -2.60 12.95 7.35
C MET A 50 -3.51 14.01 7.96
N THR A 51 -3.49 15.18 7.35
CA THR A 51 -4.46 16.26 7.62
C THR A 51 -4.91 16.86 6.30
N ASP A 52 -6.06 17.54 6.31
CA ASP A 52 -6.57 18.18 5.09
C ASP A 52 -5.62 19.24 4.52
N ASP A 53 -4.84 19.90 5.38
CA ASP A 53 -3.84 20.89 4.94
C ASP A 53 -2.61 20.21 4.30
N LYS A 54 -2.11 19.10 4.87
CA LYS A 54 -1.06 18.30 4.24
C LYS A 54 -1.52 17.78 2.87
N LEU A 55 -2.73 17.24 2.79
CA LEU A 55 -3.31 16.75 1.54
C LEU A 55 -3.39 17.87 0.47
N LYS A 56 -3.86 19.07 0.84
CA LYS A 56 -3.89 20.23 -0.07
C LYS A 56 -2.49 20.62 -0.58
N ILE A 57 -1.48 20.55 0.29
CA ILE A 57 -0.09 20.83 -0.11
C ILE A 57 0.39 19.78 -1.11
N LEU A 58 0.23 18.49 -0.80
CA LEU A 58 0.64 17.41 -1.68
C LEU A 58 -0.06 17.48 -3.04
N ARG A 59 -1.38 17.70 -3.04
CA ARG A 59 -2.16 17.85 -4.28
C ARG A 59 -1.66 19.00 -5.14
N ARG A 60 -1.43 20.16 -4.53
CA ARG A 60 -0.90 21.34 -5.24
C ARG A 60 0.48 21.08 -5.85
N GLU A 61 1.39 20.40 -5.13
CA GLU A 61 2.72 20.08 -5.66
C GLU A 61 2.63 19.06 -6.81
N ALA A 62 1.75 18.06 -6.70
CA ALA A 62 1.49 17.08 -7.76
C ALA A 62 0.88 17.76 -9.01
N ASP A 63 -0.14 18.59 -8.83
CA ASP A 63 -0.80 19.32 -9.94
C ASP A 63 0.18 20.26 -10.65
N LYS A 64 1.04 20.93 -9.89
CA LYS A 64 2.11 21.79 -10.44
C LYS A 64 3.09 20.99 -11.30
N HIS A 65 3.47 19.78 -10.89
CA HIS A 65 4.33 18.90 -11.69
C HIS A 65 3.58 18.42 -12.93
N ASN A 66 2.39 17.88 -12.77
CA ASN A 66 1.59 17.31 -13.85
C ASN A 66 1.23 18.34 -14.93
N ALA A 67 1.09 19.62 -14.56
CA ALA A 67 0.85 20.72 -15.51
C ALA A 67 2.05 21.03 -16.44
N GLN A 68 3.24 20.48 -16.15
CA GLN A 68 4.43 20.66 -16.99
C GLN A 68 4.47 19.70 -18.20
N ASN A 69 3.46 18.83 -18.35
CA ASN A 69 3.36 17.83 -19.42
C ASN A 69 4.63 16.98 -19.58
N THR A 70 5.16 16.51 -18.46
CA THR A 70 6.28 15.56 -18.43
C THR A 70 5.78 14.13 -18.71
N ASP A 71 6.69 13.22 -19.01
CA ASP A 71 6.36 11.80 -19.18
C ASP A 71 6.05 11.09 -17.85
N LEU A 72 6.23 11.77 -16.70
CA LEU A 72 5.97 11.30 -15.36
C LEU A 72 4.70 11.93 -14.80
N LYS A 73 3.73 11.13 -14.39
CA LYS A 73 2.50 11.55 -13.69
C LYS A 73 2.64 11.28 -12.20
N ILE A 74 2.37 12.29 -11.38
CA ILE A 74 2.30 12.18 -9.93
C ILE A 74 0.86 11.97 -9.50
N LEU A 75 0.61 10.89 -8.75
CA LEU A 75 -0.66 10.54 -8.14
C LEU A 75 -0.59 10.86 -6.63
N ILE A 76 -1.72 11.28 -6.06
CA ILE A 76 -1.84 11.44 -4.61
C ILE A 76 -2.68 10.31 -4.06
N GLY A 77 -2.05 9.48 -3.27
CA GLY A 77 -2.68 8.39 -2.55
C GLY A 77 -2.64 8.58 -1.04
N VAL A 78 -3.03 7.55 -0.34
CA VAL A 78 -2.97 7.43 1.11
C VAL A 78 -2.66 5.99 1.49
N GLU A 79 -1.83 5.80 2.51
CA GLU A 79 -1.68 4.52 3.18
C GLU A 79 -2.50 4.53 4.47
N ALA A 80 -3.73 4.04 4.37
CA ALA A 80 -4.67 3.95 5.48
C ALA A 80 -4.42 2.70 6.33
N ASP A 81 -4.82 2.74 7.59
CA ASP A 81 -4.59 1.71 8.59
C ASP A 81 -5.88 1.00 9.04
N PHE A 82 -5.77 -0.31 9.32
CA PHE A 82 -6.83 -1.02 10.04
C PHE A 82 -6.94 -0.51 11.48
N VAL A 83 -8.11 -0.04 11.88
CA VAL A 83 -8.35 0.55 13.22
C VAL A 83 -9.28 -0.27 14.11
N SER A 84 -9.90 -1.32 13.59
CA SER A 84 -10.83 -2.19 14.33
C SER A 84 -10.93 -3.57 13.71
N TYR A 85 -11.17 -4.58 14.55
CA TYR A 85 -11.44 -5.94 14.09
C TYR A 85 -12.74 -6.10 13.28
N ASP A 86 -13.57 -5.08 13.21
CA ASP A 86 -14.73 -5.04 12.32
C ASP A 86 -14.38 -4.69 10.85
N GLY A 87 -13.09 -4.56 10.55
CA GLY A 87 -12.58 -4.17 9.23
C GLY A 87 -12.62 -2.67 8.98
N SER A 88 -12.93 -1.83 9.98
CA SER A 88 -12.83 -0.37 9.81
C SER A 88 -11.38 0.07 9.60
N ILE A 89 -11.20 1.04 8.72
CA ILE A 89 -9.93 1.72 8.45
C ILE A 89 -10.00 3.19 8.90
N ASP A 90 -8.86 3.86 8.96
CA ASP A 90 -8.75 5.27 9.38
C ASP A 90 -9.07 6.28 8.25
N LEU A 91 -9.68 5.80 7.17
CA LEU A 91 -10.19 6.61 6.08
C LEU A 91 -11.71 6.49 6.01
N THR A 92 -12.43 7.62 6.07
CA THR A 92 -13.88 7.67 5.94
C THR A 92 -14.28 7.64 4.46
N GLU A 93 -15.47 7.10 4.13
CA GLU A 93 -15.91 6.91 2.75
C GLU A 93 -15.95 8.22 1.93
N ASP A 94 -16.33 9.33 2.54
CA ASP A 94 -16.33 10.65 1.90
C ASP A 94 -14.92 11.15 1.52
N ARG A 95 -13.87 10.64 2.17
CA ARG A 95 -12.47 11.02 1.90
C ARG A 95 -11.83 10.22 0.76
N PHE A 96 -12.41 9.09 0.38
CA PHE A 96 -11.87 8.29 -0.75
C PHE A 96 -11.72 9.14 -2.01
N GLN A 97 -12.70 10.02 -2.28
CA GLN A 97 -12.71 10.89 -3.47
C GLN A 97 -11.53 11.88 -3.53
N ALA A 98 -10.82 12.09 -2.46
CA ALA A 98 -9.67 12.98 -2.42
C ALA A 98 -8.36 12.33 -2.89
N PHE A 99 -8.37 11.01 -3.11
CA PHE A 99 -7.18 10.24 -3.46
C PHE A 99 -7.30 9.57 -4.83
N ASP A 100 -6.17 9.47 -5.52
CA ASP A 100 -6.04 8.76 -6.79
C ASP A 100 -5.75 7.26 -6.56
N VAL A 101 -5.14 6.92 -5.40
CA VAL A 101 -4.77 5.56 -4.99
C VAL A 101 -5.04 5.39 -3.51
N VAL A 102 -5.76 4.33 -3.13
CA VAL A 102 -6.00 3.98 -1.73
C VAL A 102 -5.29 2.66 -1.41
N THR A 103 -4.24 2.78 -0.62
CA THR A 103 -3.49 1.65 -0.06
C THR A 103 -3.94 1.43 1.38
N VAL A 104 -4.06 0.17 1.81
CA VAL A 104 -4.40 -0.16 3.20
C VAL A 104 -3.40 -1.17 3.74
N GLY A 105 -2.84 -0.87 4.90
CA GLY A 105 -1.90 -1.71 5.61
C GLY A 105 -2.22 -1.82 7.10
N PHE A 106 -1.29 -2.42 7.84
CA PHE A 106 -1.31 -2.44 9.29
C PHE A 106 0.01 -1.90 9.84
N HIS A 107 -0.09 -0.81 10.56
CA HIS A 107 1.04 -0.22 11.28
C HIS A 107 0.79 -0.19 12.77
N ARG A 108 1.88 0.03 13.50
CA ARG A 108 1.83 0.26 14.94
C ARG A 108 1.62 1.75 15.23
N PHE A 109 1.10 2.03 16.42
CA PHE A 109 0.83 3.41 16.87
C PHE A 109 -0.28 4.10 16.09
N VAL A 110 -1.32 3.32 15.77
CA VAL A 110 -2.55 3.83 15.14
C VAL A 110 -3.66 3.90 16.20
N LYS A 111 -4.50 4.93 16.11
CA LYS A 111 -5.67 5.07 16.99
C LYS A 111 -6.71 4.02 16.63
N THR A 112 -6.89 3.05 17.53
CA THR A 112 -7.94 2.05 17.36
C THR A 112 -9.32 2.65 17.64
N LYS A 113 -10.34 2.14 16.94
CA LYS A 113 -11.74 2.58 17.11
C LYS A 113 -12.26 2.37 18.54
N LYS A 114 -11.79 1.29 19.20
CA LYS A 114 -12.11 0.97 20.59
C LYS A 114 -10.82 0.69 21.35
N PHE A 115 -10.68 1.28 22.54
CA PHE A 115 -9.52 1.05 23.39
C PHE A 115 -9.30 -0.44 23.73
N SER A 116 -10.39 -1.20 23.87
CA SER A 116 -10.31 -2.65 24.11
C SER A 116 -9.66 -3.45 22.97
N GLU A 117 -9.64 -2.93 21.76
CA GLU A 117 -9.04 -3.57 20.59
C GLU A 117 -7.53 -3.27 20.49
N TRP A 118 -7.07 -2.21 21.15
CA TRP A 118 -5.68 -1.79 21.15
C TRP A 118 -4.73 -2.92 21.57
N PHE A 119 -5.04 -3.64 22.65
CA PHE A 119 -4.22 -4.77 23.09
C PHE A 119 -4.10 -5.87 22.03
N GLY A 120 -5.15 -6.13 21.29
CA GLY A 120 -5.15 -7.16 20.27
C GLY A 120 -4.44 -6.73 18.98
N LEU A 121 -4.69 -5.51 18.55
CA LEU A 121 -4.11 -4.98 17.32
C LEU A 121 -2.64 -4.57 17.56
N GLU A 122 -2.40 -3.66 18.51
CA GLU A 122 -1.09 -3.06 18.72
C GLU A 122 -0.12 -3.99 19.48
N PHE A 123 -0.53 -4.44 20.69
CA PHE A 123 0.39 -5.18 21.54
C PHE A 123 0.57 -6.63 21.08
N TYR A 124 -0.54 -7.35 20.79
CA TYR A 124 -0.42 -8.74 20.40
C TYR A 124 0.17 -8.91 19.01
N ASN A 125 -0.42 -8.28 17.99
CA ASN A 125 0.10 -8.39 16.62
C ASN A 125 1.45 -7.70 16.45
N GLY A 126 1.61 -6.48 16.96
CA GLY A 126 2.82 -5.71 16.81
C GLY A 126 4.02 -6.21 17.61
N PHE A 127 3.80 -6.91 18.74
CA PHE A 127 4.89 -7.36 19.62
C PHE A 127 4.94 -8.86 19.83
N LEU A 128 3.86 -9.49 20.32
CA LEU A 128 3.88 -10.91 20.67
C LEU A 128 3.92 -11.81 19.44
N ALA A 129 3.13 -11.52 18.41
CA ALA A 129 3.07 -12.35 17.20
C ALA A 129 4.40 -12.36 16.45
N LYS A 130 5.13 -11.24 16.45
CA LYS A 130 6.47 -11.18 15.86
C LYS A 130 7.47 -12.07 16.60
N ARG A 131 7.33 -12.23 17.94
CA ARG A 131 8.29 -12.98 18.79
C ARG A 131 7.94 -14.46 18.92
N PHE A 132 6.64 -14.82 18.92
CA PHE A 132 6.14 -16.16 19.24
C PHE A 132 5.24 -16.75 18.15
N GLY A 133 5.02 -16.04 17.05
CA GLY A 133 4.03 -16.40 16.04
C GLY A 133 2.59 -16.07 16.48
N ALA A 134 1.67 -16.12 15.54
CA ALA A 134 0.26 -15.92 15.80
C ALA A 134 -0.45 -17.27 16.02
N SER A 135 -1.31 -17.35 17.04
CA SER A 135 -2.19 -18.52 17.20
C SER A 135 -3.20 -18.59 16.06
N GLU A 136 -3.70 -19.80 15.75
CA GLU A 136 -4.72 -20.00 14.71
C GLU A 136 -5.98 -19.14 14.92
N LYS A 137 -6.42 -19.03 16.17
CA LYS A 137 -7.53 -18.13 16.53
C LYS A 137 -7.23 -16.65 16.17
N ARG A 138 -5.99 -16.21 16.37
CA ARG A 138 -5.56 -14.85 16.04
C ARG A 138 -5.46 -14.67 14.53
N ARG A 139 -4.84 -15.62 13.84
CA ARG A 139 -4.74 -15.63 12.38
C ARG A 139 -6.12 -15.49 11.75
N ARG A 140 -7.09 -16.32 12.19
CA ARG A 140 -8.47 -16.23 11.71
C ARG A 140 -9.10 -14.85 11.96
N LYS A 141 -8.94 -14.29 13.18
CA LYS A 141 -9.49 -12.98 13.52
C LYS A 141 -8.89 -11.86 12.67
N ASN A 142 -7.59 -11.92 12.42
CA ASN A 142 -6.90 -10.97 11.53
C ASN A 142 -7.40 -11.11 10.09
N THR A 143 -7.53 -12.33 9.60
CA THR A 143 -8.08 -12.63 8.26
C THR A 143 -9.49 -12.08 8.10
N ASP A 144 -10.38 -12.32 9.06
CA ASP A 144 -11.76 -11.81 9.03
C ASP A 144 -11.79 -10.27 8.98
N MET A 145 -10.91 -9.60 9.71
CA MET A 145 -10.76 -8.14 9.68
C MET A 145 -10.35 -7.65 8.29
N VAL A 146 -9.30 -8.22 7.71
CA VAL A 146 -8.80 -7.83 6.38
C VAL A 146 -9.87 -8.08 5.32
N VAL A 147 -10.50 -9.25 5.32
CA VAL A 147 -11.60 -9.59 4.41
C VAL A 147 -12.77 -8.61 4.53
N SER A 148 -13.19 -8.29 5.77
CA SER A 148 -14.27 -7.31 5.99
C SER A 148 -13.94 -5.93 5.42
N ALA A 149 -12.70 -5.48 5.54
CA ALA A 149 -12.28 -4.21 4.95
C ALA A 149 -12.28 -4.27 3.42
N LEU A 150 -11.70 -5.32 2.83
CA LEU A 150 -11.67 -5.53 1.37
C LEU A 150 -13.08 -5.61 0.76
N GLU A 151 -14.04 -6.21 1.47
CA GLU A 151 -15.42 -6.31 1.01
C GLU A 151 -16.19 -4.99 1.14
N ARG A 152 -15.86 -4.16 2.12
CA ARG A 152 -16.53 -2.89 2.42
C ARG A 152 -16.02 -1.72 1.59
N TYR A 153 -14.70 -1.60 1.43
CA TYR A 153 -14.08 -0.42 0.86
C TYR A 153 -13.50 -0.70 -0.53
N ASP A 154 -13.41 0.34 -1.35
CA ASP A 154 -12.75 0.28 -2.65
C ASP A 154 -11.23 0.50 -2.49
N ILE A 155 -10.55 -0.50 -1.93
CA ILE A 155 -9.10 -0.51 -1.70
C ILE A 155 -8.39 -0.92 -2.98
N ASP A 156 -7.41 -0.13 -3.43
CA ASP A 156 -6.61 -0.45 -4.62
C ASP A 156 -5.47 -1.40 -4.31
N ILE A 157 -4.77 -1.18 -3.18
CA ILE A 157 -3.57 -1.94 -2.81
C ILE A 157 -3.71 -2.42 -1.37
N LEU A 158 -3.50 -3.72 -1.15
CA LEU A 158 -3.27 -4.29 0.17
C LEU A 158 -1.77 -4.31 0.42
N ALA A 159 -1.30 -3.39 1.29
CA ALA A 159 0.11 -3.21 1.58
C ALA A 159 0.69 -4.35 2.44
N HIS A 160 1.96 -4.67 2.21
CA HIS A 160 2.84 -5.55 2.99
C HIS A 160 2.09 -6.65 3.77
N ILE A 161 1.30 -7.46 3.03
CA ILE A 161 0.51 -8.58 3.59
C ILE A 161 1.36 -9.42 4.54
N ASN A 162 0.75 -9.91 5.62
CA ASN A 162 1.41 -10.73 6.64
C ASN A 162 2.45 -10.01 7.52
N HIS A 163 2.76 -8.72 7.25
CA HIS A 163 3.62 -7.91 8.09
C HIS A 163 2.89 -7.57 9.40
N TYR A 164 3.44 -7.94 10.56
CA TYR A 164 2.78 -7.91 11.88
C TYR A 164 1.45 -8.66 11.97
N LEU A 165 0.62 -8.60 10.95
CA LEU A 165 -0.75 -9.10 10.92
C LEU A 165 -0.82 -10.44 10.19
N LYS A 166 -0.49 -11.54 10.88
CA LYS A 166 -0.53 -12.88 10.29
C LYS A 166 -1.96 -13.25 9.89
N VAL A 167 -2.14 -13.61 8.61
CA VAL A 167 -3.42 -13.90 7.98
C VAL A 167 -3.41 -15.23 7.23
N ASP A 168 -4.56 -15.74 6.85
CA ASP A 168 -4.76 -16.75 5.84
C ASP A 168 -4.62 -16.10 4.47
N ALA A 169 -3.43 -16.20 3.87
CA ALA A 169 -3.10 -15.46 2.67
C ALA A 169 -3.88 -15.95 1.45
N LYS A 170 -4.21 -17.23 1.38
CA LYS A 170 -5.06 -17.79 0.32
C LYS A 170 -6.45 -17.15 0.33
N ARG A 171 -7.12 -17.16 1.49
CA ARG A 171 -8.44 -16.54 1.64
C ARG A 171 -8.42 -15.03 1.34
N VAL A 172 -7.38 -14.32 1.78
CA VAL A 172 -7.20 -12.90 1.47
C VAL A 172 -6.97 -12.69 -0.03
N GLY A 173 -6.11 -13.49 -0.66
CA GLY A 173 -5.83 -13.44 -2.09
C GLY A 173 -7.08 -13.67 -2.96
N GLU A 174 -7.94 -14.65 -2.58
CA GLU A 174 -9.22 -14.89 -3.26
C GLU A 174 -10.14 -13.65 -3.21
N VAL A 175 -10.20 -12.96 -2.06
CA VAL A 175 -11.00 -11.73 -1.93
C VAL A 175 -10.36 -10.58 -2.72
N CYS A 176 -9.04 -10.44 -2.68
CA CYS A 176 -8.32 -9.45 -3.49
C CYS A 176 -8.62 -9.64 -4.99
N ALA A 177 -8.55 -10.87 -5.50
CA ALA A 177 -8.89 -11.19 -6.87
C ALA A 177 -10.34 -10.78 -7.22
N LYS A 178 -11.30 -11.14 -6.37
CA LYS A 178 -12.72 -10.82 -6.56
C LYS A 178 -13.00 -9.32 -6.52
N ARG A 179 -12.28 -8.56 -5.69
CA ARG A 179 -12.46 -7.12 -5.49
C ARG A 179 -11.61 -6.26 -6.43
N GLY A 180 -10.68 -6.87 -7.18
CA GLY A 180 -9.72 -6.14 -8.00
C GLY A 180 -8.75 -5.31 -7.17
N THR A 181 -8.43 -5.76 -5.95
CA THR A 181 -7.40 -5.18 -5.09
C THR A 181 -6.07 -5.86 -5.40
N TYR A 182 -5.01 -5.10 -5.58
CA TYR A 182 -3.68 -5.62 -5.82
C TYR A 182 -3.00 -6.01 -4.50
N VAL A 183 -2.34 -7.17 -4.47
CA VAL A 183 -1.49 -7.55 -3.35
C VAL A 183 -0.11 -6.96 -3.57
N GLU A 184 0.41 -6.24 -2.59
CA GLU A 184 1.68 -5.56 -2.72
C GLU A 184 2.86 -6.53 -2.60
N MET A 185 3.79 -6.46 -3.55
CA MET A 185 5.16 -6.93 -3.41
C MET A 185 6.02 -5.76 -2.89
N ASN A 186 6.03 -5.61 -1.57
CA ASN A 186 6.73 -4.52 -0.89
C ASN A 186 8.22 -4.83 -0.79
N GLN A 187 9.07 -3.99 -1.38
CA GLN A 187 10.51 -4.23 -1.44
C GLN A 187 11.19 -4.31 -0.06
N LYS A 188 10.66 -3.60 0.95
CA LYS A 188 11.19 -3.66 2.32
C LYS A 188 10.78 -4.94 3.06
N HIS A 189 9.70 -5.59 2.64
CA HIS A 189 9.01 -6.66 3.36
C HIS A 189 8.85 -7.93 2.50
N LEU A 190 9.77 -8.17 1.54
CA LEU A 190 9.76 -9.38 0.72
C LEU A 190 9.98 -10.64 1.53
N ASP A 191 10.73 -10.57 2.65
CA ASP A 191 10.92 -11.66 3.59
C ASP A 191 9.62 -12.13 4.23
N VAL A 192 8.70 -11.22 4.47
CA VAL A 192 7.37 -11.55 5.03
C VAL A 192 6.44 -12.10 3.94
N LEU A 193 6.54 -11.58 2.73
CA LEU A 193 5.80 -12.10 1.58
C LEU A 193 6.27 -13.51 1.21
N GLU A 194 7.56 -13.81 1.35
CA GLU A 194 8.14 -15.15 1.16
C GLU A 194 7.42 -16.23 1.96
N GLU A 195 6.94 -15.89 3.17
CA GLU A 195 6.23 -16.84 4.03
C GLU A 195 4.87 -17.30 3.46
N VAL A 196 4.28 -16.51 2.55
CA VAL A 196 2.88 -16.70 2.09
C VAL A 196 2.71 -16.64 0.58
N ILE A 197 3.79 -16.46 -0.18
CA ILE A 197 3.69 -16.30 -1.64
C ILE A 197 3.06 -17.52 -2.32
N ASP A 198 3.37 -18.73 -1.87
CA ASP A 198 2.82 -19.95 -2.44
C ASP A 198 1.29 -20.01 -2.25
N GLU A 199 0.77 -19.61 -1.06
CA GLU A 199 -0.67 -19.50 -0.81
C GLU A 199 -1.34 -18.48 -1.75
N LEU A 200 -0.69 -17.35 -2.02
CA LEU A 200 -1.20 -16.33 -2.93
C LEU A 200 -1.15 -16.76 -4.40
N LEU A 201 -0.13 -17.52 -4.79
CA LEU A 201 -0.01 -18.06 -6.15
C LEU A 201 -1.09 -19.09 -6.48
N GLU A 202 -1.67 -19.76 -5.49
CA GLU A 202 -2.83 -20.63 -5.66
C GLU A 202 -4.13 -19.87 -5.96
N THR A 203 -4.15 -18.53 -5.90
CA THR A 203 -5.30 -17.68 -6.17
C THR A 203 -5.11 -16.91 -7.48
N ASP A 204 -6.16 -16.24 -7.95
CA ASP A 204 -6.11 -15.34 -9.13
C ASP A 204 -5.77 -13.89 -8.77
N CYS A 205 -5.25 -13.60 -7.56
CA CYS A 205 -4.89 -12.25 -7.18
C CYS A 205 -3.78 -11.69 -8.08
N LEU A 206 -3.83 -10.38 -8.33
CA LEU A 206 -2.80 -9.66 -9.04
C LEU A 206 -1.87 -8.94 -8.06
N PHE A 207 -0.62 -8.79 -8.46
CA PHE A 207 0.42 -8.17 -7.65
C PHE A 207 0.78 -6.79 -8.19
N ILE A 208 1.25 -5.93 -7.29
CA ILE A 208 1.85 -4.64 -7.63
C ILE A 208 3.20 -4.51 -6.91
N ALA A 209 4.24 -4.13 -7.65
CA ALA A 209 5.59 -3.93 -7.12
C ALA A 209 5.75 -2.50 -6.60
N ASN A 210 6.13 -2.35 -5.34
CA ASN A 210 6.34 -1.05 -4.72
C ASN A 210 7.59 -1.04 -3.84
N SER A 211 8.17 0.15 -3.66
CA SER A 211 9.36 0.33 -2.84
C SER A 211 9.07 0.56 -1.36
N ASP A 212 7.92 1.17 -1.05
CA ASP A 212 7.62 1.73 0.27
C ASP A 212 8.72 2.71 0.71
N ASN A 213 9.04 3.64 -0.20
CA ASN A 213 10.23 4.50 -0.08
C ASN A 213 10.07 5.60 0.95
N HIS A 214 10.83 5.51 2.04
CA HIS A 214 10.94 6.56 3.05
C HIS A 214 12.24 7.40 2.92
N ASP A 215 13.22 6.92 2.15
CA ASP A 215 14.50 7.60 1.95
C ASP A 215 15.11 7.15 0.62
N VAL A 216 15.00 7.98 -0.41
CA VAL A 216 15.52 7.71 -1.77
C VAL A 216 17.03 7.45 -1.81
N LYS A 217 17.77 7.81 -0.75
CA LYS A 217 19.19 7.49 -0.62
C LYS A 217 19.45 6.04 -0.23
N LYS A 218 18.45 5.34 0.30
CA LYS A 218 18.54 3.96 0.77
C LYS A 218 17.82 2.96 -0.14
N CYS A 219 16.85 3.43 -0.88
CA CYS A 219 16.07 2.61 -1.80
C CYS A 219 15.92 3.40 -3.10
N ASP A 220 16.70 3.04 -4.12
CA ASP A 220 16.80 3.83 -5.33
C ASP A 220 16.19 3.15 -6.59
N ASN A 221 15.61 1.94 -6.45
CA ASN A 221 14.91 1.22 -7.52
C ASN A 221 14.05 0.08 -6.97
N LEU A 222 13.51 -0.77 -7.86
CA LEU A 222 12.69 -1.95 -7.56
C LEU A 222 13.38 -3.29 -7.92
N ASP A 223 14.71 -3.32 -7.96
CA ASP A 223 15.45 -4.51 -8.43
C ASP A 223 15.20 -5.74 -7.55
N LYS A 224 15.07 -5.59 -6.23
CA LYS A 224 14.80 -6.72 -5.33
C LYS A 224 13.43 -7.35 -5.60
N VAL A 225 12.44 -6.55 -6.03
CA VAL A 225 11.14 -7.09 -6.43
C VAL A 225 11.26 -7.83 -7.75
N ALA A 226 12.06 -7.32 -8.70
CA ALA A 226 12.33 -8.04 -9.96
C ALA A 226 12.98 -9.41 -9.70
N GLU A 227 14.01 -9.46 -8.85
CA GLU A 227 14.65 -10.70 -8.43
C GLU A 227 13.67 -11.66 -7.72
N PHE A 228 12.76 -11.13 -6.91
CA PHE A 228 11.71 -11.92 -6.24
C PHE A 228 10.74 -12.54 -7.25
N VAL A 229 10.29 -11.77 -8.23
CA VAL A 229 9.39 -12.23 -9.32
C VAL A 229 10.05 -13.37 -10.10
N GLU A 230 11.33 -13.22 -10.47
CA GLU A 230 12.09 -14.25 -11.18
C GLU A 230 12.26 -15.52 -10.33
N ARG A 231 12.67 -15.38 -9.07
CA ARG A 231 12.93 -16.50 -8.16
C ARG A 231 11.71 -17.37 -7.91
N HIS A 232 10.54 -16.75 -7.78
CA HIS A 232 9.28 -17.45 -7.55
C HIS A 232 8.53 -17.80 -8.83
N ASN A 233 9.10 -17.55 -10.01
CA ASN A 233 8.47 -17.78 -11.31
C ASN A 233 7.07 -17.15 -11.41
N ILE A 234 6.90 -15.94 -10.83
CA ILE A 234 5.62 -15.22 -10.89
C ILE A 234 5.37 -14.78 -12.33
N PRO A 235 4.23 -15.16 -12.95
CA PRO A 235 3.94 -14.74 -14.32
C PRO A 235 3.89 -13.21 -14.41
N GLU A 236 4.59 -12.60 -15.37
CA GLU A 236 4.61 -11.15 -15.58
C GLU A 236 3.20 -10.57 -15.74
N SER A 237 2.28 -11.32 -16.35
CA SER A 237 0.88 -10.94 -16.50
C SER A 237 0.14 -10.71 -15.17
N ARG A 238 0.65 -11.28 -14.08
CA ARG A 238 0.12 -11.09 -12.72
C ARG A 238 0.71 -9.87 -12.01
N VAL A 239 1.75 -9.21 -12.55
CA VAL A 239 2.38 -8.02 -11.97
C VAL A 239 1.92 -6.80 -12.76
N VAL A 240 0.99 -6.03 -12.17
CA VAL A 240 0.22 -5.03 -12.91
C VAL A 240 1.01 -3.80 -13.35
N ASN A 241 2.11 -3.50 -12.70
CA ASN A 241 3.00 -2.38 -13.07
C ASN A 241 4.31 -2.83 -13.75
N LEU A 242 4.38 -4.09 -14.18
CA LEU A 242 5.49 -4.60 -14.99
C LEU A 242 5.11 -4.52 -16.47
N GLY A 243 5.84 -3.75 -17.26
CA GLY A 243 5.59 -3.55 -18.70
C GLY A 243 4.38 -2.66 -19.05
N LYS A 244 3.63 -2.17 -18.06
CA LYS A 244 2.44 -1.31 -18.23
C LYS A 244 2.13 -0.53 -16.95
N THR A 245 1.28 0.50 -17.04
CA THR A 245 0.69 1.15 -15.86
C THR A 245 -0.52 0.37 -15.35
N PRO A 246 -0.74 0.28 -14.02
CA PRO A 246 -1.93 -0.32 -13.44
C PRO A 246 -3.16 0.56 -13.63
N THR A 247 -4.33 -0.01 -13.38
CA THR A 247 -5.59 0.75 -13.32
C THR A 247 -6.10 0.72 -11.88
N PHE A 248 -6.30 1.89 -11.30
CA PHE A 248 -6.87 2.05 -9.97
C PHE A 248 -8.39 2.29 -10.03
N LYS A 249 -9.08 2.05 -8.93
CA LYS A 249 -10.50 2.30 -8.79
C LYS A 249 -10.78 3.80 -8.90
N ASN A 250 -11.92 4.15 -9.47
CA ASN A 250 -12.30 5.56 -9.55
C ASN A 250 -12.93 6.00 -8.22
N HIS A 251 -12.15 6.68 -7.41
CA HIS A 251 -12.60 7.24 -6.13
C HIS A 251 -13.25 8.63 -6.27
N GLY A 252 -13.54 9.11 -7.51
CA GLY A 252 -14.12 10.43 -7.75
C GLY A 252 -13.08 11.55 -7.88
N GLY A 253 -11.79 11.24 -7.87
CA GLY A 253 -10.71 12.17 -8.18
C GLY A 253 -10.85 12.76 -9.58
N GLN A 254 -10.34 13.98 -9.80
CA GLN A 254 -10.57 14.82 -10.97
C GLN A 254 -10.02 14.29 -12.32
N ASN A 255 -9.96 12.99 -12.54
CA ASN A 255 -9.53 12.39 -13.80
C ASN A 255 -10.64 12.29 -14.87
N GLY A 256 -11.71 13.06 -14.76
CA GLY A 256 -12.86 13.01 -15.64
C GLY A 256 -13.38 14.36 -16.12
N LYS A 257 -12.51 15.29 -16.53
CA LYS A 257 -12.88 16.40 -17.40
C LYS A 257 -11.70 16.77 -18.30
N SER A 258 -11.58 16.08 -19.40
CA SER A 258 -10.95 16.57 -20.62
C SER A 258 -12.00 17.31 -21.47
#